data_1afab5a77ae8ff27bcebe91faef7b48a
#
_entry.id   1afab5a77ae8ff27bcebe91faef7b48a
#
_cell.length_a   1.000
_cell.length_b   1.000
_cell.length_c   1.000
_cell.angle_alpha   90.00
_cell.angle_beta   90.00
_cell.angle_gamma   90.00
#
_symmetry.space_group_name_H-M   'P 1'
#
loop_
_entity.id
_entity.type
_entity.pdbx_description
1 polymer ?
#
loop_
_entity_poly.entity_id
_entity_poly.type
_entity_poly.pdbx_seq_one_letter_code
_entity_poly.pdbx_strand_id
1 'polypeptide(L)'
;MPGLAETPEEFARVVELLPDEDVRVIDPWSTPITSDVDTLRAAAGVPHDAELGLVGHSIGGLAVLRWALTRPDEVARLVLVDSSLTSETGWRPFYPGKPGDRAVRALARFLGRVGVPQRLGPAVRRLIMRLGSMSGHDLLSRETAQTRYGGRDSWLLFWDELAGSWELAAEVSKLVAAPIDSVPPTSLLVAVGGTSRFTAKGWLAGQQRLADALNGTVEVLPDSAHLVHLDRPDAIAATIKKALPSQHLG
;
A
#
# COMPACT_ATOMS: atom_id res chain seq x y z
N MET A 1 -1.42 -4.89 -3.77
CA MET A 1 -0.33 -4.50 -2.85
C MET A 1 -0.90 -3.76 -1.67
N PRO A 2 -0.91 -4.33 -0.46
CA PRO A 2 -1.30 -3.67 0.78
C PRO A 2 -0.36 -2.52 1.17
N GLY A 3 -0.82 -1.71 2.15
CA GLY A 3 -0.02 -0.69 2.79
C GLY A 3 0.77 -1.20 3.99
N LEU A 4 1.35 -0.26 4.75
CA LEU A 4 2.16 -0.54 5.94
C LEU A 4 1.36 -1.30 7.00
N ALA A 5 1.86 -2.47 7.38
CA ALA A 5 1.27 -3.33 8.39
C ALA A 5 -0.20 -3.74 8.12
N GLU A 6 -0.65 -3.72 6.89
CA GLU A 6 -1.94 -4.28 6.49
C GLU A 6 -1.85 -5.80 6.31
N THR A 7 -2.98 -6.43 6.07
CA THR A 7 -3.08 -7.87 5.88
C THR A 7 -3.97 -8.21 4.68
N PRO A 8 -3.77 -9.35 4.01
CA PRO A 8 -4.62 -9.74 2.89
C PRO A 8 -6.11 -9.81 3.23
N GLU A 9 -6.45 -10.19 4.47
CA GLU A 9 -7.83 -10.32 4.94
C GLU A 9 -8.60 -9.00 4.89
N GLU A 10 -7.91 -7.86 4.98
CA GLU A 10 -8.55 -6.54 4.91
C GLU A 10 -9.07 -6.21 3.51
N PHE A 11 -8.55 -6.89 2.48
CA PHE A 11 -8.97 -6.73 1.09
C PHE A 11 -10.07 -7.71 0.65
N ALA A 12 -10.55 -8.57 1.56
CA ALA A 12 -11.53 -9.61 1.23
C ALA A 12 -12.77 -9.04 0.51
N ARG A 13 -13.29 -7.90 0.94
CA ARG A 13 -14.44 -7.25 0.30
C ARG A 13 -14.15 -6.76 -1.12
N VAL A 14 -12.94 -6.28 -1.37
CA VAL A 14 -12.52 -5.90 -2.73
C VAL A 14 -12.46 -7.13 -3.63
N VAL A 15 -11.88 -8.23 -3.13
CA VAL A 15 -11.79 -9.51 -3.85
C VAL A 15 -13.17 -10.07 -4.16
N GLU A 16 -14.09 -10.08 -3.18
CA GLU A 16 -15.49 -10.53 -3.36
C GLU A 16 -16.24 -9.75 -4.45
N LEU A 17 -15.90 -8.48 -4.67
CA LEU A 17 -16.49 -7.65 -5.70
C LEU A 17 -15.88 -7.87 -7.10
N LEU A 18 -14.88 -8.74 -7.21
CA LEU A 18 -14.13 -9.05 -8.43
C LEU A 18 -14.13 -10.57 -8.72
N PRO A 19 -15.31 -11.23 -8.80
CA PRO A 19 -15.41 -12.69 -8.88
C PRO A 19 -14.84 -13.29 -10.16
N ASP A 20 -14.74 -12.49 -11.23
CA ASP A 20 -14.27 -12.93 -12.54
C ASP A 20 -12.77 -12.66 -12.76
N GLU A 21 -12.09 -12.05 -11.75
CA GLU A 21 -10.69 -11.66 -11.81
C GLU A 21 -9.82 -12.58 -10.96
N ASP A 22 -8.62 -12.93 -11.43
CA ASP A 22 -7.60 -13.61 -10.60
C ASP A 22 -6.89 -12.58 -9.72
N VAL A 23 -7.52 -12.23 -8.59
CA VAL A 23 -7.00 -11.24 -7.65
C VAL A 23 -6.05 -11.89 -6.65
N ARG A 24 -4.80 -11.43 -6.62
CA ARG A 24 -3.78 -11.91 -5.71
C ARG A 24 -3.31 -10.79 -4.79
N VAL A 25 -3.43 -11.01 -3.49
CA VAL A 25 -3.02 -10.05 -2.46
C VAL A 25 -1.76 -10.54 -1.78
N ILE A 26 -0.67 -9.77 -1.88
CA ILE A 26 0.58 -10.08 -1.19
C ILE A 26 0.40 -9.89 0.31
N ASP A 27 0.99 -10.79 1.10
CA ASP A 27 1.04 -10.66 2.56
C ASP A 27 2.32 -9.92 3.00
N PRO A 28 2.23 -8.65 3.45
CA PRO A 28 3.38 -7.88 3.89
C PRO A 28 4.13 -8.51 5.06
N TRP A 29 3.47 -9.33 5.85
CA TRP A 29 4.09 -10.03 6.98
C TRP A 29 4.98 -11.19 6.57
N SER A 30 4.81 -11.69 5.34
CA SER A 30 5.63 -12.75 4.74
C SER A 30 6.64 -12.19 3.75
N THR A 31 6.22 -11.19 2.95
CA THR A 31 7.05 -10.56 1.92
C THR A 31 6.90 -9.04 2.04
N PRO A 32 7.93 -8.33 2.51
CA PRO A 32 7.87 -6.88 2.63
C PRO A 32 7.50 -6.21 1.29
N ILE A 33 6.58 -5.25 1.33
CA ILE A 33 6.12 -4.53 0.13
C ILE A 33 7.26 -3.71 -0.51
N THR A 34 8.28 -3.38 0.27
CA THR A 34 9.48 -2.68 -0.21
C THR A 34 10.47 -3.58 -0.97
N SER A 35 10.22 -4.89 -1.04
CA SER A 35 11.05 -5.85 -1.79
C SER A 35 11.11 -5.50 -3.28
N ASP A 36 12.13 -6.02 -3.97
CA ASP A 36 12.25 -5.84 -5.43
C ASP A 36 11.11 -6.50 -6.20
N VAL A 37 10.96 -6.11 -7.47
CA VAL A 37 9.84 -6.52 -8.33
C VAL A 37 9.79 -8.04 -8.51
N ASP A 38 10.94 -8.71 -8.66
CA ASP A 38 10.97 -10.16 -8.85
C ASP A 38 10.49 -10.90 -7.62
N THR A 39 10.92 -10.46 -6.44
CA THR A 39 10.45 -10.99 -5.14
C THR A 39 8.94 -10.80 -4.97
N LEU A 40 8.41 -9.61 -5.30
CA LEU A 40 6.98 -9.33 -5.22
C LEU A 40 6.18 -10.17 -6.23
N ARG A 41 6.69 -10.33 -7.46
CA ARG A 41 6.07 -11.16 -8.49
C ARG A 41 6.01 -12.63 -8.06
N ALA A 42 7.12 -13.15 -7.53
CA ALA A 42 7.19 -14.52 -7.02
C ALA A 42 6.22 -14.73 -5.83
N ALA A 43 6.13 -13.78 -4.90
CA ALA A 43 5.21 -13.83 -3.76
C ALA A 43 3.74 -13.83 -4.20
N ALA A 44 3.40 -13.10 -5.27
CA ALA A 44 2.08 -13.14 -5.87
C ALA A 44 1.81 -14.44 -6.66
N GLY A 45 2.83 -15.24 -6.94
CA GLY A 45 2.71 -16.46 -7.73
C GLY A 45 2.28 -16.19 -9.17
N VAL A 46 2.66 -15.05 -9.74
CA VAL A 46 2.24 -14.63 -11.09
C VAL A 46 3.23 -15.14 -12.13
N PRO A 47 2.75 -15.78 -13.23
CA PRO A 47 3.59 -16.20 -14.35
C PRO A 47 4.34 -15.02 -15.00
N HIS A 48 5.53 -15.30 -15.55
CA HIS A 48 6.38 -14.25 -16.14
C HIS A 48 5.79 -13.58 -17.38
N ASP A 49 4.93 -14.29 -18.11
CA ASP A 49 4.26 -13.85 -19.34
C ASP A 49 2.87 -13.24 -19.09
N ALA A 50 2.42 -13.19 -17.85
CA ALA A 50 1.13 -12.59 -17.51
C ALA A 50 1.19 -11.06 -17.55
N GLU A 51 0.25 -10.46 -18.25
CA GLU A 51 -0.02 -9.03 -18.20
C GLU A 51 -0.83 -8.69 -16.94
N LEU A 52 -0.43 -7.64 -16.21
CA LEU A 52 -0.91 -7.37 -14.87
C LEU A 52 -1.72 -6.09 -14.75
N GLY A 53 -2.83 -6.16 -14.06
CA GLY A 53 -3.42 -4.99 -13.41
C GLY A 53 -2.81 -4.81 -12.02
N LEU A 54 -2.02 -3.77 -11.81
CA LEU A 54 -1.41 -3.49 -10.51
C LEU A 54 -2.27 -2.54 -9.69
N VAL A 55 -2.56 -2.93 -8.45
CA VAL A 55 -3.30 -2.11 -7.48
C VAL A 55 -2.47 -1.96 -6.22
N GLY A 56 -2.24 -0.73 -5.77
CA GLY A 56 -1.44 -0.49 -4.56
C GLY A 56 -2.08 0.54 -3.64
N HIS A 57 -2.18 0.20 -2.35
CA HIS A 57 -2.66 1.08 -1.29
C HIS A 57 -1.48 1.64 -0.49
N SER A 58 -1.53 2.94 -0.13
CA SER A 58 -0.52 3.57 0.72
C SER A 58 0.91 3.33 0.19
N ILE A 59 1.83 2.76 1.00
CA ILE A 59 3.19 2.40 0.53
C ILE A 59 3.18 1.32 -0.57
N GLY A 60 2.16 0.47 -0.61
CA GLY A 60 1.95 -0.46 -1.70
C GLY A 60 1.75 0.23 -3.05
N GLY A 61 1.22 1.46 -3.04
CA GLY A 61 1.16 2.32 -4.22
C GLY A 61 2.53 2.69 -4.78
N LEU A 62 3.51 2.96 -3.92
CA LEU A 62 4.89 3.17 -4.36
C LEU A 62 5.52 1.91 -4.97
N ALA A 63 5.23 0.73 -4.38
CA ALA A 63 5.75 -0.53 -4.89
C ALA A 63 5.21 -0.88 -6.28
N VAL A 64 3.89 -0.75 -6.50
CA VAL A 64 3.30 -0.98 -7.82
C VAL A 64 3.72 0.09 -8.84
N LEU A 65 3.92 1.33 -8.40
CA LEU A 65 4.41 2.41 -9.25
C LEU A 65 5.87 2.14 -9.70
N ARG A 66 6.75 1.71 -8.77
CA ARG A 66 8.09 1.25 -9.14
C ARG A 66 8.02 0.13 -10.18
N TRP A 67 7.18 -0.87 -9.95
CA TRP A 67 7.01 -1.99 -10.90
C TRP A 67 6.57 -1.48 -12.28
N ALA A 68 5.51 -0.69 -12.35
CA ALA A 68 4.99 -0.15 -13.59
C ALA A 68 6.01 0.70 -14.36
N LEU A 69 6.85 1.50 -13.65
CA LEU A 69 7.86 2.35 -14.28
C LEU A 69 9.14 1.61 -14.68
N THR A 70 9.47 0.49 -14.02
CA THR A 70 10.66 -0.31 -14.35
C THR A 70 10.39 -1.44 -15.34
N ARG A 71 9.12 -1.87 -15.44
CA ARG A 71 8.68 -2.97 -16.32
C ARG A 71 7.32 -2.65 -16.94
N PRO A 72 7.22 -1.58 -17.74
CA PRO A 72 5.94 -1.13 -18.29
C PRO A 72 5.26 -2.19 -19.18
N ASP A 73 6.02 -3.02 -19.87
CA ASP A 73 5.49 -4.07 -20.75
C ASP A 73 4.77 -5.20 -20.00
N GLU A 74 4.96 -5.31 -18.68
CA GLU A 74 4.27 -6.29 -17.84
C GLU A 74 2.94 -5.77 -17.30
N VAL A 75 2.65 -4.46 -17.45
CA VAL A 75 1.58 -3.79 -16.73
C VAL A 75 0.55 -3.19 -17.68
N ALA A 76 -0.60 -3.83 -17.78
CA ALA A 76 -1.71 -3.31 -18.56
C ALA A 76 -2.32 -2.05 -17.94
N ARG A 77 -2.18 -1.89 -16.61
CA ARG A 77 -2.88 -0.85 -15.85
C ARG A 77 -2.37 -0.67 -14.45
N LEU A 78 -2.52 0.56 -13.93
CA LEU A 78 -2.10 0.94 -12.60
C LEU A 78 -3.25 1.63 -11.84
N VAL A 79 -3.57 1.14 -10.64
CA VAL A 79 -4.51 1.78 -9.72
C VAL A 79 -3.79 2.12 -8.41
N LEU A 80 -3.70 3.40 -8.09
CA LEU A 80 -3.11 3.91 -6.87
C LEU A 80 -4.23 4.30 -5.90
N VAL A 81 -4.32 3.60 -4.78
CA VAL A 81 -5.39 3.79 -3.79
C VAL A 81 -4.81 4.52 -2.59
N ASP A 82 -5.14 5.80 -2.44
CA ASP A 82 -4.60 6.71 -1.42
C ASP A 82 -3.11 6.49 -1.17
N SER A 83 -2.36 6.39 -2.27
CA SER A 83 -0.95 6.00 -2.32
C SER A 83 -0.07 7.01 -1.58
N SER A 84 0.95 6.54 -0.89
CA SER A 84 2.03 7.39 -0.39
C SER A 84 2.64 8.23 -1.51
N LEU A 85 2.99 9.48 -1.18
CA LEU A 85 3.59 10.40 -2.14
C LEU A 85 5.10 10.12 -2.28
N THR A 86 5.62 10.33 -3.48
CA THR A 86 7.07 10.20 -3.75
C THR A 86 7.94 11.18 -2.97
N SER A 87 7.34 12.22 -2.38
CA SER A 87 7.99 13.18 -1.48
C SER A 87 8.11 12.69 -0.04
N GLU A 88 7.46 11.59 0.34
CA GLU A 88 7.50 11.02 1.68
C GLU A 88 8.79 10.20 1.91
N THR A 89 9.92 10.84 1.68
CA THR A 89 11.25 10.19 1.75
C THR A 89 11.77 10.04 3.17
N GLY A 90 11.00 10.43 4.20
CA GLY A 90 11.38 10.32 5.60
C GLY A 90 12.63 11.11 5.97
N TRP A 91 13.29 10.67 7.03
CA TRP A 91 14.49 11.33 7.55
C TRP A 91 15.72 10.43 7.41
N ARG A 92 16.70 10.87 6.62
CA ARG A 92 17.89 10.09 6.25
C ARG A 92 18.65 9.38 7.37
N PRO A 93 18.79 9.94 8.60
CA PRO A 93 19.40 9.21 9.72
C PRO A 93 18.72 7.89 10.10
N PHE A 94 17.45 7.72 9.72
CA PHE A 94 16.65 6.52 10.00
C PHE A 94 16.51 5.56 8.81
N TYR A 95 17.17 5.84 7.69
CA TYR A 95 17.22 4.90 6.57
C TYR A 95 17.87 3.58 6.98
N PRO A 96 17.52 2.45 6.36
CA PRO A 96 18.06 1.14 6.67
C PRO A 96 19.59 1.14 6.79
N GLY A 97 20.12 0.58 7.88
CA GLY A 97 21.54 0.51 8.20
C GLY A 97 22.18 1.78 8.76
N LYS A 98 21.46 2.91 8.87
CA LYS A 98 21.95 4.14 9.49
C LYS A 98 21.88 4.08 11.03
N PRO A 99 22.58 4.97 11.75
CA PRO A 99 22.61 4.96 13.23
C PRO A 99 21.23 5.05 13.87
N GLY A 100 20.33 5.91 13.37
CA GLY A 100 18.96 6.04 13.87
C GLY A 100 18.14 4.77 13.69
N ASP A 101 18.24 4.13 12.51
CA ASP A 101 17.63 2.84 12.24
C ASP A 101 18.11 1.77 13.24
N ARG A 102 19.43 1.66 13.44
CA ARG A 102 19.99 0.68 14.40
C ARG A 102 19.48 0.90 15.82
N ALA A 103 19.32 2.16 16.25
CA ALA A 103 18.79 2.48 17.57
C ALA A 103 17.32 2.07 17.70
N VAL A 104 16.48 2.36 16.69
CA VAL A 104 15.06 1.96 16.70
C VAL A 104 14.93 0.43 16.65
N ARG A 105 15.71 -0.26 15.83
CA ARG A 105 15.73 -1.73 15.78
C ARG A 105 16.13 -2.34 17.13
N ALA A 106 17.15 -1.77 17.79
CA ALA A 106 17.57 -2.23 19.13
C ALA A 106 16.43 -2.05 20.15
N LEU A 107 15.76 -0.90 20.13
CA LEU A 107 14.59 -0.62 20.96
C LEU A 107 13.43 -1.58 20.66
N ALA A 108 13.07 -1.77 19.40
CA ALA A 108 12.00 -2.69 19.01
C ALA A 108 12.27 -4.14 19.47
N ARG A 109 13.52 -4.61 19.32
CA ARG A 109 13.93 -5.94 19.84
C ARG A 109 13.83 -6.01 21.36
N PHE A 110 14.26 -4.97 22.07
CA PHE A 110 14.13 -4.91 23.53
C PHE A 110 12.67 -4.96 23.96
N LEU A 111 11.81 -4.11 23.38
CA LEU A 111 10.38 -4.09 23.67
C LEU A 111 9.71 -5.43 23.37
N GLY A 112 10.12 -6.10 22.27
CA GLY A 112 9.67 -7.44 21.94
C GLY A 112 10.06 -8.50 22.98
N ARG A 113 11.29 -8.39 23.54
CA ARG A 113 11.75 -9.31 24.61
C ARG A 113 10.98 -9.16 25.91
N VAL A 114 10.58 -7.93 26.26
CA VAL A 114 9.83 -7.65 27.50
C VAL A 114 8.31 -7.74 27.32
N GLY A 115 7.85 -8.15 26.15
CA GLY A 115 6.43 -8.46 25.91
C GLY A 115 5.53 -7.24 25.67
N VAL A 116 6.08 -6.09 25.26
CA VAL A 116 5.28 -4.90 24.96
C VAL A 116 4.39 -5.09 23.75
N PRO A 117 4.85 -5.62 22.59
CA PRO A 117 3.97 -5.88 21.44
C PRO A 117 2.81 -6.82 21.79
N GLN A 118 3.04 -7.86 22.58
CA GLN A 118 2.00 -8.81 22.99
C GLN A 118 0.83 -8.14 23.72
N ARG A 119 1.13 -7.09 24.49
CA ARG A 119 0.13 -6.36 25.29
C ARG A 119 -0.53 -5.22 24.51
N LEU A 120 0.27 -4.48 23.75
CA LEU A 120 -0.17 -3.24 23.11
C LEU A 120 -0.47 -3.37 21.61
N GLY A 121 0.13 -4.32 20.90
CA GLY A 121 0.01 -4.45 19.45
C GLY A 121 -1.44 -4.49 18.95
N PRO A 122 -2.32 -5.37 19.48
CA PRO A 122 -3.73 -5.40 19.08
C PRO A 122 -4.51 -4.12 19.45
N ALA A 123 -4.10 -3.39 20.50
CA ALA A 123 -4.73 -2.12 20.86
C ALA A 123 -4.29 -0.99 19.90
N VAL A 124 -3.02 -0.95 19.53
CA VAL A 124 -2.48 -0.03 18.53
C VAL A 124 -3.17 -0.26 17.20
N ARG A 125 -3.31 -1.52 16.75
CA ARG A 125 -4.07 -1.83 15.54
C ARG A 125 -5.49 -1.28 15.60
N ARG A 126 -6.25 -1.54 16.67
CA ARG A 126 -7.62 -1.01 16.81
C ARG A 126 -7.67 0.52 16.71
N LEU A 127 -6.67 1.20 17.25
CA LEU A 127 -6.57 2.65 17.12
C LEU A 127 -6.33 3.06 15.66
N ILE A 128 -5.44 2.37 14.95
CA ILE A 128 -5.18 2.61 13.53
C ILE A 128 -6.47 2.42 12.71
N MET A 129 -7.22 1.34 12.94
CA MET A 129 -8.50 1.10 12.26
C MET A 129 -9.51 2.22 12.50
N ARG A 130 -9.64 2.69 13.76
CA ARG A 130 -10.55 3.78 14.11
C ARG A 130 -10.17 5.12 13.51
N LEU A 131 -8.88 5.37 13.33
CA LEU A 131 -8.38 6.63 12.77
C LEU A 131 -8.28 6.57 11.24
N GLY A 132 -7.96 5.41 10.69
CA GLY A 132 -7.72 5.22 9.27
C GLY A 132 -8.97 4.89 8.44
N SER A 133 -10.08 4.48 9.08
CA SER A 133 -11.33 4.15 8.40
C SER A 133 -12.50 4.92 9.03
N MET A 134 -13.47 5.30 8.21
CA MET A 134 -14.72 5.91 8.66
C MET A 134 -15.66 4.88 9.29
N SER A 135 -15.63 3.65 8.80
CA SER A 135 -16.42 2.54 9.36
C SER A 135 -15.88 2.05 10.70
N GLY A 136 -14.57 2.17 10.91
CA GLY A 136 -13.87 1.68 12.09
C GLY A 136 -13.93 0.16 12.29
N HIS A 137 -14.44 -0.58 11.30
CA HIS A 137 -14.57 -2.05 11.39
C HIS A 137 -13.21 -2.72 11.15
N ASP A 138 -12.82 -3.55 12.09
CA ASP A 138 -11.66 -4.44 11.93
C ASP A 138 -12.14 -5.79 11.39
N LEU A 139 -11.69 -6.17 10.20
CA LEU A 139 -12.05 -7.45 9.57
C LEU A 139 -11.26 -8.63 10.12
N LEU A 140 -10.19 -8.37 10.88
CA LEU A 140 -9.38 -9.43 11.46
C LEU A 140 -10.05 -10.06 12.67
N SER A 141 -9.92 -11.39 12.79
CA SER A 141 -10.22 -12.08 14.01
C SER A 141 -9.32 -11.59 15.16
N ARG A 142 -9.80 -11.70 16.39
CA ARG A 142 -8.98 -11.33 17.56
C ARG A 142 -7.69 -12.17 17.63
N GLU A 143 -7.76 -13.42 17.23
CA GLU A 143 -6.61 -14.32 17.20
C GLU A 143 -5.58 -13.88 16.14
N THR A 144 -6.02 -13.60 14.92
CA THR A 144 -5.15 -13.09 13.85
C THR A 144 -4.51 -11.77 14.24
N ALA A 145 -5.28 -10.83 14.80
CA ALA A 145 -4.77 -9.56 15.28
C ALA A 145 -3.71 -9.75 16.38
N GLN A 146 -3.93 -10.71 17.31
CA GLN A 146 -2.95 -11.03 18.36
C GLN A 146 -1.67 -11.64 17.78
N THR A 147 -1.80 -12.56 16.83
CA THR A 147 -0.65 -13.23 16.19
C THR A 147 0.19 -12.24 15.38
N ARG A 148 -0.44 -11.42 14.53
CA ARG A 148 0.24 -10.47 13.64
C ARG A 148 0.85 -9.30 14.42
N TYR A 149 0.05 -8.56 15.18
CA TYR A 149 0.45 -7.31 15.84
C TYR A 149 1.00 -7.51 17.25
N GLY A 150 0.63 -8.60 17.93
CA GLY A 150 1.17 -9.00 19.23
C GLY A 150 2.40 -9.90 19.16
N GLY A 151 2.88 -10.26 17.97
CA GLY A 151 4.11 -11.04 17.81
C GLY A 151 5.33 -10.33 18.38
N ARG A 152 6.31 -11.09 18.87
CA ARG A 152 7.55 -10.55 19.46
C ARG A 152 8.27 -9.57 18.54
N ASP A 153 8.31 -9.88 17.25
CA ASP A 153 9.04 -9.11 16.25
C ASP A 153 8.15 -8.18 15.42
N SER A 154 6.84 -8.08 15.75
CA SER A 154 5.87 -7.31 14.97
C SER A 154 6.25 -5.83 14.81
N TRP A 155 6.78 -5.20 15.87
CA TRP A 155 7.22 -3.80 15.82
C TRP A 155 8.54 -3.62 15.07
N LEU A 156 9.37 -4.66 15.04
CA LEU A 156 10.58 -4.67 14.20
C LEU A 156 10.20 -4.75 12.72
N LEU A 157 9.29 -5.67 12.37
CA LEU A 157 8.79 -5.82 10.99
C LEU A 157 8.12 -4.53 10.51
N PHE A 158 7.27 -3.93 11.36
CA PHE A 158 6.67 -2.62 11.07
C PHE A 158 7.72 -1.55 10.80
N TRP A 159 8.76 -1.47 11.62
CA TRP A 159 9.83 -0.50 11.43
C TRP A 159 10.63 -0.76 10.17
N ASP A 160 10.93 -2.02 9.87
CA ASP A 160 11.67 -2.41 8.69
C ASP A 160 10.96 -1.98 7.42
N GLU A 161 9.66 -2.18 7.36
CA GLU A 161 8.84 -1.78 6.23
C GLU A 161 8.68 -0.25 6.13
N LEU A 162 8.47 0.43 7.25
CA LEU A 162 8.40 1.90 7.28
C LEU A 162 9.72 2.54 6.84
N ALA A 163 10.85 2.10 7.35
CA ALA A 163 12.15 2.64 6.97
C ALA A 163 12.49 2.34 5.51
N GLY A 164 12.17 1.14 5.03
CA GLY A 164 12.30 0.74 3.62
C GLY A 164 11.40 1.56 2.68
N SER A 165 10.21 1.96 3.13
CA SER A 165 9.30 2.76 2.31
C SER A 165 9.86 4.15 1.98
N TRP A 166 10.70 4.72 2.83
CA TRP A 166 11.36 6.00 2.57
C TRP A 166 12.42 5.90 1.45
N GLU A 167 13.17 4.79 1.43
CA GLU A 167 14.10 4.52 0.31
C GLU A 167 13.34 4.26 -0.98
N LEU A 168 12.25 3.49 -0.91
CA LEU A 168 11.35 3.25 -2.03
C LEU A 168 10.76 4.55 -2.58
N ALA A 169 10.26 5.45 -1.71
CA ALA A 169 9.76 6.76 -2.13
C ALA A 169 10.83 7.60 -2.84
N ALA A 170 12.07 7.59 -2.33
CA ALA A 170 13.19 8.30 -2.95
C ALA A 170 13.60 7.69 -4.31
N GLU A 171 13.52 6.37 -4.47
CA GLU A 171 13.73 5.66 -5.72
C GLU A 171 12.65 6.03 -6.74
N VAL A 172 11.37 5.88 -6.37
CA VAL A 172 10.23 6.18 -7.23
C VAL A 172 10.19 7.65 -7.63
N SER A 173 10.58 8.56 -6.72
CA SER A 173 10.69 9.99 -7.03
C SER A 173 11.65 10.25 -8.20
N LYS A 174 12.76 9.51 -8.28
CA LYS A 174 13.71 9.63 -9.40
C LYS A 174 13.14 9.04 -10.69
N LEU A 175 12.43 7.91 -10.59
CA LEU A 175 11.80 7.29 -11.76
C LEU A 175 10.73 8.21 -12.36
N VAL A 176 9.89 8.82 -11.53
CA VAL A 176 8.85 9.78 -11.98
C VAL A 176 9.45 11.06 -12.55
N ALA A 177 10.62 11.49 -12.07
CA ALA A 177 11.31 12.69 -12.57
C ALA A 177 12.10 12.43 -13.87
N ALA A 178 12.37 11.18 -14.22
CA ALA A 178 13.04 10.82 -15.48
C ALA A 178 12.05 10.88 -16.66
N PRO A 179 12.53 11.01 -17.90
CA PRO A 179 11.68 10.81 -19.06
C PRO A 179 11.04 9.41 -19.00
N ILE A 180 9.70 9.37 -19.09
CA ILE A 180 8.94 8.11 -19.03
C ILE A 180 8.47 7.81 -20.46
N ASP A 181 9.02 6.75 -21.06
CA ASP A 181 8.70 6.37 -22.44
C ASP A 181 7.28 5.78 -22.55
N SER A 182 6.84 5.08 -21.52
CA SER A 182 5.52 4.45 -21.44
C SER A 182 5.03 4.41 -20.02
N VAL A 183 3.79 4.86 -19.79
CA VAL A 183 3.06 4.71 -18.53
C VAL A 183 1.78 3.96 -18.82
N PRO A 184 1.48 2.85 -18.11
CA PRO A 184 0.19 2.20 -18.27
C PRO A 184 -0.95 3.15 -17.87
N PRO A 185 -2.17 2.96 -18.40
CA PRO A 185 -3.35 3.71 -17.96
C PRO A 185 -3.43 3.71 -16.43
N THR A 186 -3.40 4.91 -15.83
CA THR A 186 -3.25 5.09 -14.39
C THR A 186 -4.47 5.81 -13.80
N SER A 187 -5.00 5.26 -12.71
CA SER A 187 -6.09 5.85 -11.94
C SER A 187 -5.67 6.00 -10.47
N LEU A 188 -5.96 7.16 -9.90
CA LEU A 188 -5.70 7.45 -8.48
C LEU A 188 -7.03 7.62 -7.76
N LEU A 189 -7.24 6.86 -6.69
CA LEU A 189 -8.35 7.04 -5.74
C LEU A 189 -7.80 7.76 -4.51
N VAL A 190 -8.36 8.91 -4.17
CA VAL A 190 -7.82 9.80 -3.12
C VAL A 190 -8.85 10.04 -2.04
N ALA A 191 -8.57 9.57 -0.82
CA ALA A 191 -9.42 9.73 0.34
C ALA A 191 -9.27 11.15 0.94
N VAL A 192 -10.41 11.80 1.20
CA VAL A 192 -10.44 13.12 1.84
C VAL A 192 -11.46 13.21 2.98
N GLY A 193 -12.06 12.08 3.36
CA GLY A 193 -13.02 11.97 4.46
C GLY A 193 -12.37 11.63 5.79
N GLY A 194 -13.16 11.49 6.84
CA GLY A 194 -12.70 11.07 8.16
C GLY A 194 -11.53 11.92 8.68
N THR A 195 -10.46 11.27 9.15
CA THR A 195 -9.23 11.94 9.60
C THR A 195 -8.41 12.53 8.47
N SER A 196 -8.53 12.02 7.23
CA SER A 196 -7.84 12.53 6.05
C SER A 196 -8.23 13.98 5.73
N ARG A 197 -9.40 14.45 6.16
CA ARG A 197 -9.86 15.85 5.95
C ARG A 197 -8.89 16.91 6.47
N PHE A 198 -8.12 16.60 7.51
CA PHE A 198 -7.20 17.58 8.13
C PHE A 198 -5.99 17.90 7.22
N THR A 199 -5.61 16.97 6.37
CA THR A 199 -4.49 17.12 5.42
C THR A 199 -4.96 17.15 3.96
N ALA A 200 -6.27 17.04 3.72
CA ALA A 200 -6.89 16.82 2.40
C ALA A 200 -6.37 17.75 1.30
N LYS A 201 -6.26 19.06 1.58
CA LYS A 201 -5.82 20.05 0.57
C LYS A 201 -4.41 19.77 0.06
N GLY A 202 -3.46 19.56 0.97
CA GLY A 202 -2.07 19.28 0.60
C GLY A 202 -1.91 17.91 -0.02
N TRP A 203 -2.61 16.93 0.54
CA TRP A 203 -2.64 15.55 0.06
C TRP A 203 -3.18 15.47 -1.37
N LEU A 204 -4.37 16.01 -1.62
CA LEU A 204 -4.99 16.04 -2.95
C LEU A 204 -4.09 16.77 -3.98
N ALA A 205 -3.49 17.89 -3.60
CA ALA A 205 -2.55 18.59 -4.48
C ALA A 205 -1.31 17.75 -4.79
N GLY A 206 -0.84 16.93 -3.86
CA GLY A 206 0.25 15.98 -4.08
C GLY A 206 -0.15 14.87 -5.05
N GLN A 207 -1.32 14.27 -4.83
CA GLN A 207 -1.87 13.21 -5.68
C GLN A 207 -2.16 13.71 -7.11
N GLN A 208 -2.66 14.96 -7.24
CA GLN A 208 -2.88 15.56 -8.56
C GLN A 208 -1.57 15.73 -9.32
N ARG A 209 -0.51 16.24 -8.68
CA ARG A 209 0.82 16.34 -9.33
C ARG A 209 1.36 14.98 -9.76
N LEU A 210 1.13 13.93 -8.96
CA LEU A 210 1.51 12.56 -9.33
C LEU A 210 0.70 12.09 -10.54
N ALA A 211 -0.62 12.31 -10.54
CA ALA A 211 -1.49 11.98 -11.67
C ALA A 211 -1.05 12.71 -12.94
N ASP A 212 -0.76 14.02 -12.86
CA ASP A 212 -0.32 14.81 -14.00
C ASP A 212 1.00 14.26 -14.57
N ALA A 213 1.95 13.84 -13.70
CA ALA A 213 3.21 13.25 -14.13
C ALA A 213 3.05 11.88 -14.81
N LEU A 214 1.97 11.14 -14.49
CA LEU A 214 1.66 9.82 -15.04
C LEU A 214 0.59 9.85 -16.14
N ASN A 215 0.13 11.03 -16.57
CA ASN A 215 -1.04 11.19 -17.44
C ASN A 215 -2.28 10.41 -16.93
N GLY A 216 -2.40 10.33 -15.61
CA GLY A 216 -3.44 9.57 -14.91
C GLY A 216 -4.68 10.40 -14.59
N THR A 217 -5.70 9.74 -14.07
CA THR A 217 -6.94 10.36 -13.61
C THR A 217 -7.05 10.30 -12.09
N VAL A 218 -7.68 11.30 -11.47
CA VAL A 218 -7.92 11.35 -10.02
C VAL A 218 -9.42 11.26 -9.75
N GLU A 219 -9.81 10.34 -8.88
CA GLU A 219 -11.14 10.25 -8.27
C GLU A 219 -11.03 10.56 -6.79
N VAL A 220 -11.79 11.54 -6.32
CA VAL A 220 -11.79 11.99 -4.92
C VAL A 220 -12.91 11.29 -4.16
N LEU A 221 -12.57 10.69 -3.02
CA LEU A 221 -13.48 9.93 -2.16
C LEU A 221 -13.75 10.70 -0.84
N PRO A 222 -14.80 11.53 -0.77
CA PRO A 222 -15.13 12.33 0.42
C PRO A 222 -15.69 11.48 1.56
N ASP A 223 -16.17 10.31 1.25
CA ASP A 223 -16.77 9.32 2.16
C ASP A 223 -15.81 8.18 2.54
N SER A 224 -14.51 8.39 2.38
CA SER A 224 -13.45 7.47 2.79
C SER A 224 -12.36 8.20 3.56
N ALA A 225 -11.83 7.56 4.60
CA ALA A 225 -10.55 7.88 5.19
C ALA A 225 -9.43 7.07 4.50
N HIS A 226 -8.20 7.09 5.05
CA HIS A 226 -7.04 6.47 4.42
C HIS A 226 -7.22 4.99 4.04
N LEU A 227 -7.92 4.20 4.86
CA LEU A 227 -8.15 2.77 4.60
C LEU A 227 -9.33 2.58 3.62
N VAL A 228 -9.14 3.00 2.38
CA VAL A 228 -10.16 3.01 1.32
C VAL A 228 -10.73 1.61 1.07
N HIS A 229 -9.92 0.56 1.17
CA HIS A 229 -10.34 -0.84 1.00
C HIS A 229 -11.36 -1.29 2.06
N LEU A 230 -11.44 -0.60 3.20
CA LEU A 230 -12.47 -0.85 4.22
C LEU A 230 -13.70 0.03 4.05
N ASP A 231 -13.51 1.29 3.63
CA ASP A 231 -14.59 2.27 3.53
C ASP A 231 -15.31 2.20 2.18
N ARG A 232 -14.54 2.07 1.08
CA ARG A 232 -15.04 2.12 -0.30
C ARG A 232 -14.44 0.99 -1.17
N PRO A 233 -14.59 -0.30 -0.77
CA PRO A 233 -14.17 -1.44 -1.59
C PRO A 233 -14.83 -1.43 -2.98
N ASP A 234 -16.06 -0.90 -3.08
CA ASP A 234 -16.82 -0.72 -4.31
C ASP A 234 -16.11 0.22 -5.30
N ALA A 235 -15.56 1.34 -4.83
CA ALA A 235 -14.83 2.28 -5.67
C ALA A 235 -13.55 1.65 -6.25
N ILE A 236 -12.81 0.89 -5.42
CA ILE A 236 -11.63 0.15 -5.88
C ILE A 236 -12.03 -0.86 -6.96
N ALA A 237 -13.02 -1.71 -6.68
CA ALA A 237 -13.47 -2.73 -7.63
C ALA A 237 -14.02 -2.11 -8.93
N ALA A 238 -14.78 -1.02 -8.86
CA ALA A 238 -15.28 -0.30 -10.03
C ALA A 238 -14.15 0.27 -10.89
N THR A 239 -13.10 0.83 -10.24
CA THR A 239 -11.93 1.36 -10.95
C THR A 239 -11.14 0.25 -11.63
N ILE A 240 -10.98 -0.89 -10.98
CA ILE A 240 -10.34 -2.07 -11.59
C ILE A 240 -11.13 -2.54 -12.81
N LYS A 241 -12.45 -2.66 -12.73
CA LYS A 241 -13.32 -3.10 -13.83
C LYS A 241 -13.35 -2.13 -15.02
N LYS A 242 -13.44 -0.81 -14.77
CA LYS A 242 -13.43 0.21 -15.83
C LYS A 242 -12.18 0.18 -16.67
N ALA A 243 -11.12 -0.18 -16.04
CA ALA A 243 -9.80 -0.22 -16.59
C ALA A 243 -9.50 -1.56 -17.31
N LEU A 244 -10.36 -2.63 -17.28
CA LEU A 244 -10.21 -3.85 -18.09
C LEU A 244 -10.83 -3.65 -19.50
N PRO A 245 -10.11 -3.96 -20.59
CA PRO A 245 -10.77 -3.99 -21.88
C PRO A 245 -11.95 -4.96 -21.79
N SER A 246 -13.12 -4.53 -22.25
CA SER A 246 -14.29 -5.40 -22.31
C SER A 246 -13.87 -6.67 -23.06
N GLN A 247 -13.83 -7.80 -22.39
CA GLN A 247 -13.73 -9.08 -23.09
C GLN A 247 -15.02 -9.19 -23.91
N HIS A 248 -14.94 -8.87 -25.19
CA HIS A 248 -16.01 -9.20 -26.11
C HIS A 248 -16.10 -10.73 -26.12
N LEU A 249 -17.10 -11.26 -25.39
CA LEU A 249 -17.57 -12.61 -25.57
C LEU A 249 -18.05 -12.71 -27.01
N GLY A 250 -17.19 -13.22 -27.89
CA GLY A 250 -17.51 -13.64 -29.23
C GLY A 250 -18.11 -15.04 -29.21
#